data_0ef33801f0050e2c555001b1f5ff91cd
#
_entry.id   0ef33801f0050e2c555001b1f5ff91cd
#
_cell.length_a   1.000
_cell.length_b   1.000
_cell.length_c   1.000
_cell.angle_alpha   90.00
_cell.angle_beta   90.00
_cell.angle_gamma   90.00
#
_symmetry.space_group_name_H-M   'P 1'
#
loop_
_entity.id
_entity.type
_entity.pdbx_description
1 polymer ?
#
loop_
_entity_poly.entity_id
_entity_poly.type
_entity_poly.pdbx_seq_one_letter_code
_entity_poly.pdbx_strand_id
1 'polypeptide(L)' 'LNDSEKERVLDHMLVKQLLESLEERERRLIEYRYFDDMTQSQVAEKLHISQVQVSRLEKKILLKLRGESGLA' A
#
# COMPACT_ATOMS: atom_id res chain seq x y z
N LEU A 1 -19.55 5.70 14.51
CA LEU A 1 -18.12 5.77 14.19
C LEU A 1 -17.63 7.20 14.32
N ASN A 2 -16.45 7.37 14.93
CA ASN A 2 -15.83 8.68 14.95
C ASN A 2 -15.14 8.95 13.61
N ASP A 3 -14.70 10.20 13.40
CA ASP A 3 -14.12 10.60 12.13
C ASP A 3 -12.88 9.78 11.75
N SER A 4 -12.06 9.42 12.73
CA SER A 4 -10.85 8.63 12.46
C SER A 4 -11.20 7.23 11.96
N GLU A 5 -12.19 6.60 12.57
CA GLU A 5 -12.61 5.27 12.15
C GLU A 5 -13.27 5.30 10.77
N LYS A 6 -14.03 6.35 10.50
CA LYS A 6 -14.66 6.54 9.22
C LYS A 6 -13.62 6.69 8.11
N GLU A 7 -12.62 7.52 8.34
CA GLU A 7 -11.54 7.71 7.39
C GLU A 7 -10.77 6.43 7.15
N ARG A 8 -10.54 5.67 8.21
CA ARG A 8 -9.81 4.42 8.10
C ARG A 8 -10.54 3.41 7.23
N VAL A 9 -11.85 3.28 7.41
CA VAL A 9 -12.67 2.38 6.60
C VAL A 9 -12.67 2.82 5.14
N LEU A 10 -12.84 4.11 4.89
CA LEU A 10 -12.83 4.64 3.54
C LEU A 10 -11.47 4.46 2.88
N ASP A 11 -10.40 4.68 3.62
CA ASP A 11 -9.04 4.50 3.11
C ASP A 11 -8.80 3.04 2.70
N HIS A 12 -9.25 2.10 3.54
CA HIS A 12 -9.09 0.68 3.23
C HIS A 12 -9.86 0.29 1.98
N MET A 13 -11.08 0.79 1.83
CA MET A 13 -11.90 0.50 0.66
C MET A 13 -11.28 1.09 -0.61
N LEU A 14 -10.80 2.32 -0.51
CA LEU A 14 -10.17 2.98 -1.63
C LEU A 14 -8.90 2.26 -2.05
N VAL A 15 -8.05 1.90 -1.10
CA VAL A 15 -6.83 1.16 -1.37
C VAL A 15 -7.16 -0.18 -2.02
N LYS A 16 -8.16 -0.88 -1.51
CA LYS A 16 -8.55 -2.16 -2.06
C LYS A 16 -8.99 -2.06 -3.52
N GLN A 17 -9.74 -1.01 -3.86
CA GLN A 17 -10.15 -0.78 -5.24
C GLN A 17 -8.96 -0.47 -6.14
N LEU A 18 -8.05 0.35 -5.65
CA LEU A 18 -6.88 0.76 -6.41
C LEU A 18 -5.87 -0.37 -6.58
N LEU A 19 -5.87 -1.34 -5.66
CA LEU A 19 -4.97 -2.48 -5.74
C LEU A 19 -5.17 -3.28 -7.02
N GLU A 20 -6.38 -3.27 -7.55
CA GLU A 20 -6.67 -4.01 -8.78
C GLU A 20 -5.89 -3.47 -9.99
N SER A 21 -5.50 -2.22 -9.95
CA SER A 21 -4.74 -1.60 -11.04
C SER A 21 -3.23 -1.79 -10.91
N LEU A 22 -2.78 -2.40 -9.83
CA LEU A 22 -1.37 -2.60 -9.55
C LEU A 22 -0.87 -3.95 -10.03
N GLU A 23 0.44 -4.02 -10.28
CA GLU A 23 1.08 -5.29 -10.56
C GLU A 23 1.06 -6.16 -9.31
N GLU A 24 1.18 -7.47 -9.48
CA GLU A 24 1.10 -8.41 -8.37
C GLU A 24 2.07 -8.10 -7.23
N ARG A 25 3.33 -7.79 -7.57
CA ARG A 25 4.33 -7.46 -6.54
C ARG A 25 3.94 -6.20 -5.77
N GLU A 26 3.47 -5.19 -6.48
CA GLU A 26 3.05 -3.94 -5.88
C GLU A 26 1.86 -4.16 -4.96
N ARG A 27 0.89 -4.94 -5.42
CA ARG A 27 -0.29 -5.26 -4.63
C ARG A 27 0.09 -6.00 -3.36
N ARG A 28 0.97 -7.00 -3.46
CA ARG A 28 1.43 -7.75 -2.29
C ARG A 28 2.10 -6.85 -1.27
N LEU A 29 2.94 -5.93 -1.74
CA LEU A 29 3.62 -5.00 -0.85
C LEU A 29 2.61 -4.18 -0.05
N ILE A 30 1.62 -3.63 -0.72
CA ILE A 30 0.60 -2.81 -0.07
C ILE A 30 -0.23 -3.64 0.89
N GLU A 31 -0.60 -4.87 0.51
CA GLU A 31 -1.35 -5.75 1.39
C GLU A 31 -0.56 -6.06 2.67
N TYR A 32 0.71 -6.36 2.55
CA TYR A 32 1.55 -6.63 3.72
C TYR A 32 1.67 -5.40 4.62
N ARG A 33 1.83 -4.23 4.04
CA ARG A 33 2.02 -3.00 4.82
C ARG A 33 0.73 -2.48 5.46
N TYR A 34 -0.38 -2.52 4.75
CA TYR A 34 -1.62 -1.90 5.21
C TYR A 34 -2.61 -2.87 5.84
N PHE A 35 -2.63 -4.11 5.41
CA PHE A 35 -3.56 -5.08 5.96
C PHE A 35 -2.92 -6.00 6.99
N ASP A 36 -1.67 -6.36 6.80
CA ASP A 36 -0.95 -7.26 7.71
C ASP A 36 -0.04 -6.54 8.68
N ASP A 37 0.04 -5.21 8.60
CA ASP A 37 0.84 -4.37 9.48
C ASP A 37 2.31 -4.78 9.57
N MET A 38 2.87 -5.25 8.48
CA MET A 38 4.28 -5.63 8.44
C MET A 38 5.18 -4.41 8.34
N THR A 39 6.37 -4.52 8.91
CA THR A 39 7.41 -3.51 8.73
C THR A 39 8.00 -3.66 7.33
N GLN A 40 8.71 -2.62 6.88
CA GLN A 40 9.39 -2.69 5.58
C GLN A 40 10.40 -3.84 5.53
N SER A 41 11.08 -4.10 6.65
CA SER A 41 12.03 -5.21 6.73
C SER A 41 11.33 -6.56 6.55
N GLN A 42 10.17 -6.72 7.17
CA GLN A 42 9.40 -7.95 7.05
C GLN A 42 8.89 -8.15 5.61
N VAL A 43 8.44 -7.08 4.98
CA VAL A 43 8.00 -7.13 3.59
C VAL A 43 9.17 -7.49 2.68
N ALA A 44 10.35 -6.93 2.95
CA ALA A 44 11.54 -7.24 2.17
C ALA A 44 11.85 -8.74 2.20
N GLU A 45 11.73 -9.35 3.37
CA GLU A 45 11.93 -10.80 3.51
C GLU A 45 10.89 -11.58 2.69
N LYS A 46 9.64 -11.17 2.77
CA LYS A 46 8.57 -11.85 2.04
C LYS A 46 8.72 -11.76 0.54
N LEU A 47 9.18 -10.62 0.05
CA LEU A 47 9.32 -10.38 -1.38
C LEU A 47 10.71 -10.71 -1.91
N HIS A 48 11.64 -11.10 -1.04
CA HIS A 48 13.03 -11.44 -1.41
C HIS A 48 13.73 -10.27 -2.08
N ILE A 49 13.55 -9.07 -1.52
CA ILE A 49 14.24 -7.86 -1.97
C ILE A 49 14.79 -7.13 -0.75
N SER A 50 15.56 -6.07 -0.97
CA SER A 50 16.12 -5.29 0.13
C SER A 50 15.08 -4.33 0.71
N GLN A 51 15.31 -3.91 1.96
CA GLN A 51 14.45 -2.91 2.59
C GLN A 51 14.45 -1.60 1.81
N VAL A 52 15.59 -1.23 1.25
CA VAL A 52 15.68 -0.01 0.43
C VAL A 52 14.77 -0.11 -0.77
N GLN A 53 14.74 -1.28 -1.42
CA GLN A 53 13.85 -1.50 -2.55
C GLN A 53 12.39 -1.43 -2.13
N VAL A 54 12.04 -1.98 -0.96
CA VAL A 54 10.68 -1.89 -0.44
C VAL A 54 10.30 -0.42 -0.22
N SER A 55 11.19 0.34 0.39
CA SER A 55 10.94 1.75 0.67
C SER A 55 10.69 2.54 -0.62
N ARG A 56 11.52 2.32 -1.63
CA ARG A 56 11.38 3.00 -2.91
C ARG A 56 10.11 2.58 -3.64
N LEU A 57 9.84 1.28 -3.62
CA LEU A 57 8.67 0.73 -4.30
C LEU A 57 7.38 1.22 -3.63
N GLU A 58 7.35 1.23 -2.31
CA GLU A 58 6.20 1.72 -1.56
C GLU A 58 5.90 3.18 -1.92
N LYS A 59 6.93 4.01 -1.95
CA LYS A 59 6.78 5.42 -2.31
C LYS A 59 6.24 5.58 -3.73
N LYS A 60 6.77 4.79 -4.66
CA LYS A 60 6.33 4.82 -6.06
C LYS A 60 4.87 4.43 -6.16
N ILE A 61 4.47 3.38 -5.45
CA ILE A 61 3.10 2.90 -5.46
C ILE A 61 2.14 3.95 -4.90
N LEU A 62 2.51 4.57 -3.79
CA LEU A 62 1.66 5.59 -3.18
C LEU A 62 1.47 6.78 -4.09
N LEU A 63 2.51 7.19 -4.81
CA LEU A 63 2.40 8.26 -5.78
C LEU A 63 1.48 7.87 -6.93
N LYS A 64 1.61 6.64 -7.39
CA LYS A 64 0.77 6.10 -8.46
C LYS A 64 -0.70 6.05 -8.06
N LEU A 65 -0.97 5.56 -6.86
CA LEU A 65 -2.33 5.48 -6.35
C LEU A 65 -2.94 6.87 -6.16
N ARG A 66 -2.14 7.81 -5.69
CA ARG A 66 -2.62 9.19 -5.53
C ARG A 66 -3.00 9.80 -6.87
N GLY A 67 -2.20 9.54 -7.90
CA GLY A 67 -2.49 10.01 -9.23
C GLY A 67 -3.76 9.41 -9.81
N GLU A 68 -3.93 8.11 -9.64
CA GLU A 68 -5.10 7.40 -10.14
C GLU A 68 -6.37 7.80 -9.39
N SER A 69 -6.25 8.13 -8.11
CA SER A 69 -7.41 8.52 -7.32
C SER A 69 -7.84 9.97 -7.55
N GLY A 70 -7.04 10.74 -8.27
CA GLY A 70 -7.33 12.13 -8.53
C GLY A 70 -7.14 13.06 -7.34
N LEU A 71 -6.39 12.62 -6.35
CA LEU A 71 -6.12 13.39 -5.14
C LEU A 71 -4.87 14.28 -5.26
N ALA A 72 -4.33 14.36 -6.43
CA ALA A 72 -3.15 15.15 -6.67
C ALA A 72 -3.42 16.65 -6.53
#